data_b09ef1afc3b4346e1d7a301aec9d7230
#
_entry.id   b09ef1afc3b4346e1d7a301aec9d7230
#
_cell.length_a   1.000
_cell.length_b   1.000
_cell.length_c   1.000
_cell.angle_alpha   90.00
_cell.angle_beta   90.00
_cell.angle_gamma   90.00
#
_symmetry.space_group_name_H-M   'P 1'
#
loop_
_entity.id
_entity.type
_entity.pdbx_description
1 polymer ?
#
loop_
_entity_poly.entity_id
_entity_poly.type
_entity_poly.pdbx_seq_one_letter_code
_entity_poly.pdbx_strand_id
1 'polypeptide(L)' 'MDNYEKPSQWCARKQEEALESGDQDAALNYFQMFQLWQSRGL' A
#
# COMPACT_ATOMS: atom_id res chain seq x y z
N MET A 1 -23.49 3.47 2.37
CA MET A 1 -22.42 3.71 1.45
C MET A 1 -21.08 3.35 2.03
N ASP A 2 -20.40 2.53 1.35
CA ASP A 2 -19.23 1.88 1.90
C ASP A 2 -17.96 2.51 1.37
N ASN A 3 -17.25 3.20 2.22
CA ASN A 3 -15.96 3.78 1.84
C ASN A 3 -14.79 2.96 2.38
N TYR A 4 -15.07 1.70 2.68
CA TYR A 4 -14.03 0.85 3.25
C TYR A 4 -12.94 0.59 2.22
N GLU A 5 -11.71 0.83 2.60
CA GLU A 5 -10.55 0.53 1.78
C GLU A 5 -9.79 -0.63 2.42
N LYS A 6 -9.57 -1.68 1.65
CA LYS A 6 -8.83 -2.84 2.17
C LYS A 6 -7.40 -2.42 2.52
N PRO A 7 -6.80 -3.07 3.53
CA PRO A 7 -5.40 -2.74 3.86
C PRO A 7 -4.45 -2.83 2.68
N SER A 8 -4.61 -3.85 1.82
CA SER A 8 -3.74 -3.97 0.65
C SER A 8 -3.95 -2.82 -0.32
N GLN A 9 -5.20 -2.38 -0.51
CA GLN A 9 -5.48 -1.24 -1.39
C GLN A 9 -4.87 0.04 -0.83
N TRP A 10 -4.98 0.23 0.48
CA TRP A 10 -4.39 1.40 1.12
C TRP A 10 -2.88 1.42 0.92
N CYS A 11 -2.22 0.27 1.11
CA CYS A 11 -0.78 0.19 0.92
C CYS A 11 -0.38 0.48 -0.53
N ALA A 12 -1.15 -0.04 -1.50
CA ALA A 12 -0.85 0.22 -2.90
C ALA A 12 -0.96 1.70 -3.22
N ARG A 13 -1.98 2.38 -2.67
CA ARG A 13 -2.15 3.80 -2.89
C ARG A 13 -1.01 4.59 -2.28
N LYS A 14 -0.63 4.24 -1.05
CA LYS A 14 0.47 4.94 -0.38
C LYS A 14 1.79 4.70 -1.10
N GLN A 15 1.97 3.50 -1.64
CA GLN A 15 3.16 3.22 -2.43
C GLN A 15 3.25 4.17 -3.63
N GLU A 16 2.15 4.35 -4.34
CA GLU A 16 2.16 5.26 -5.48
C GLU A 16 2.47 6.69 -5.05
N GLU A 17 1.87 7.13 -3.94
CA GLU A 17 2.16 8.49 -3.45
C GLU A 17 3.64 8.64 -3.12
N ALA A 18 4.24 7.63 -2.50
CA ALA A 18 5.65 7.69 -2.15
C ALA A 18 6.52 7.76 -3.40
N LEU A 19 6.17 6.98 -4.43
CA LEU A 19 6.92 7.01 -5.68
C LEU A 19 6.83 8.38 -6.35
N GLU A 20 5.65 8.99 -6.33
CA GLU A 20 5.47 10.30 -6.93
C GLU A 20 6.28 11.37 -6.21
N SER A 21 6.45 11.24 -4.90
CA SER A 21 7.25 12.19 -4.14
C SER A 21 8.73 11.84 -4.13
N GLY A 22 9.12 10.76 -4.79
CA GLY A 22 10.52 10.36 -4.85
C GLY A 22 11.03 9.64 -3.63
N ASP A 23 10.12 9.17 -2.78
CA ASP A 23 10.48 8.49 -1.54
C ASP A 23 10.51 6.98 -1.78
N GLN A 24 11.64 6.50 -2.30
CA GLN A 24 11.76 5.09 -2.65
C GLN A 24 11.75 4.18 -1.43
N ASP A 25 12.30 4.63 -0.31
CA ASP A 25 12.32 3.84 0.91
C ASP A 25 10.90 3.60 1.41
N ALA A 26 10.08 4.65 1.44
CA ALA A 26 8.70 4.51 1.86
C ALA A 26 7.92 3.63 0.90
N ALA A 27 8.17 3.79 -0.40
CA ALA A 27 7.49 2.98 -1.41
C ALA A 27 7.79 1.50 -1.20
N LEU A 28 9.03 1.17 -0.91
CA LEU A 28 9.39 -0.22 -0.66
C LEU A 28 8.71 -0.75 0.59
N ASN A 29 8.65 0.06 1.64
CA ASN A 29 7.97 -0.35 2.88
C ASN A 29 6.50 -0.66 2.62
N TYR A 30 5.82 0.21 1.88
CA TYR A 30 4.41 0.00 1.57
C TYR A 30 4.22 -1.22 0.69
N PHE A 31 5.15 -1.46 -0.23
CA PHE A 31 5.07 -2.64 -1.08
C PHE A 31 5.18 -3.92 -0.26
N GLN A 32 6.09 -3.96 0.71
CA GLN A 32 6.23 -5.12 1.57
C GLN A 32 4.96 -5.36 2.39
N MET A 33 4.36 -4.28 2.91
CA MET A 33 3.11 -4.40 3.63
C MET A 33 2.00 -4.88 2.72
N PHE A 34 1.98 -4.39 1.48
CA PHE A 34 0.99 -4.82 0.51
C PHE A 34 1.05 -6.34 0.30
N GLN A 35 2.25 -6.87 0.12
CA GLN A 35 2.41 -8.31 -0.05
C GLN A 35 1.93 -9.08 1.17
N LEU A 36 2.24 -8.57 2.35
CA LEU A 36 1.82 -9.21 3.59
C LEU A 36 0.30 -9.27 3.68
N TRP A 37 -0.36 -8.16 3.42
CA TRP A 37 -1.82 -8.13 3.47
C TRP A 37 -2.44 -9.05 2.44
N GLN A 38 -1.86 -9.10 1.24
CA GLN A 38 -2.38 -9.98 0.19
C GLN A 38 -2.27 -11.44 0.58
N SER A 39 -1.19 -11.83 1.22
CA SER A 39 -1.04 -13.21 1.63
C SER A 39 -2.04 -13.59 2.71
N ARG A 40 -2.60 -12.61 3.39
CA ARG A 40 -3.64 -12.83 4.40
C ARG A 40 -5.04 -12.69 3.85
N GLY A 41 -5.17 -12.38 2.55
CA GLY A 41 -6.48 -12.19 1.95
C GLY A 41 -7.09 -10.83 2.24
N LEU A 42 -6.29 -9.89 2.66
CA LEU A 42 -6.77 -8.54 2.97
C LEU A 42 -6.13 -7.53 2.03
#